data_4604a9df2d21cb3bd70423d2219ed1ca
#
_entry.id   4604a9df2d21cb3bd70423d2219ed1ca
#
_cell.length_a   1.000
_cell.length_b   1.000
_cell.length_c   1.000
_cell.angle_alpha   90.00
_cell.angle_beta   90.00
_cell.angle_gamma   90.00
#
_symmetry.space_group_name_H-M   'P 1'
#
loop_
_entity.id
_entity.type
_entity.pdbx_description
1 polymer ?
#
loop_
_entity_poly.entity_id
_entity_poly.type
_entity_poly.pdbx_seq_one_letter_code
_entity_poly.pdbx_strand_id
1 'polypeptide(L)'
;MNKKDYAKTVAGACLTWKDTAPEQRIVRLCERPDLKEKAAEWFSSKWNVPKSAYLESIEESFSAVVPSWYLCLSGDRIIAGMGVIENDFHNRPDLTPNVCAVFTEPEYRNWGICGKLLQFVCEDMREAGIDTLYLLTDHTGFYERYGWKYFCPVQGDGEEKMSRMYVHTAEAAN
;
A
#
# COMPACT_ATOMS: atom_id res chain seq x y z
N MET A 1 -29.51 -8.51 41.96
CA MET A 1 -28.63 -8.87 40.86
C MET A 1 -27.24 -9.10 41.42
N ASN A 2 -26.69 -10.31 41.32
CA ASN A 2 -25.40 -10.62 41.92
C ASN A 2 -24.24 -10.33 40.97
N LYS A 3 -23.01 -10.29 41.49
CA LYS A 3 -21.81 -9.98 40.68
C LYS A 3 -21.60 -10.92 39.47
N LYS A 4 -22.16 -12.14 39.49
CA LYS A 4 -22.07 -13.10 38.39
C LYS A 4 -22.99 -12.74 37.23
N ASP A 5 -24.17 -12.15 37.52
CA ASP A 5 -25.13 -11.75 36.50
C ASP A 5 -24.67 -10.48 35.80
N TYR A 6 -24.00 -9.57 36.52
CA TYR A 6 -23.39 -8.37 35.95
C TYR A 6 -22.24 -8.71 35.00
N ALA A 7 -21.38 -9.68 35.39
CA ALA A 7 -20.27 -10.13 34.55
C ALA A 7 -20.74 -10.82 33.25
N LYS A 8 -21.87 -11.57 33.28
CA LYS A 8 -22.47 -12.17 32.09
C LYS A 8 -23.07 -11.13 31.14
N THR A 9 -23.69 -10.08 31.67
CA THR A 9 -24.27 -9.00 30.86
C THR A 9 -23.19 -8.15 30.22
N VAL A 10 -22.07 -7.92 30.91
CA VAL A 10 -20.93 -7.16 30.36
C VAL A 10 -20.11 -8.01 29.38
N ALA A 11 -19.99 -9.34 29.62
CA ALA A 11 -19.33 -10.24 28.68
C ALA A 11 -20.09 -10.43 27.35
N GLY A 12 -21.44 -10.29 27.38
CA GLY A 12 -22.26 -10.36 26.16
C GLY A 12 -22.33 -9.06 25.35
N ALA A 13 -21.93 -7.93 25.93
CA ALA A 13 -22.00 -6.61 25.31
C ALA A 13 -20.66 -6.10 24.74
N CYS A 14 -19.57 -6.86 24.87
CA CYS A 14 -18.23 -6.46 24.42
C CYS A 14 -17.64 -7.41 23.39
N LEU A 15 -18.44 -7.85 22.40
CA LEU A 15 -17.91 -8.14 21.07
C LEU A 15 -17.73 -6.79 20.39
N THR A 16 -16.64 -6.12 20.72
CA THR A 16 -16.25 -4.91 20.02
C THR A 16 -15.99 -5.29 18.56
N TRP A 17 -16.45 -4.49 17.63
CA TRP A 17 -16.16 -4.56 16.20
C TRP A 17 -14.68 -4.85 15.85
N LYS A 18 -13.78 -4.89 16.85
CA LYS A 18 -12.36 -5.27 16.77
C LYS A 18 -12.11 -6.77 16.66
N ASP A 19 -13.10 -7.62 16.93
CA ASP A 19 -12.91 -9.08 16.94
C ASP A 19 -13.23 -9.74 15.59
N THR A 20 -13.76 -8.99 14.64
CA THR A 20 -13.98 -9.42 13.24
C THR A 20 -13.09 -8.63 12.30
N ALA A 21 -12.39 -9.34 11.41
CA ALA A 21 -11.60 -8.69 10.37
C ALA A 21 -12.48 -7.71 9.58
N PRO A 22 -12.03 -6.48 9.35
CA PRO A 22 -12.78 -5.51 8.56
C PRO A 22 -13.00 -6.04 7.13
N GLU A 23 -14.13 -5.70 6.52
CA GLU A 23 -14.32 -5.93 5.10
C GLU A 23 -13.16 -5.30 4.32
N GLN A 24 -12.58 -6.08 3.40
CA GLN A 24 -11.42 -5.66 2.62
C GLN A 24 -11.67 -5.97 1.16
N ARG A 25 -11.68 -4.93 0.33
CA ARG A 25 -11.77 -5.06 -1.12
C ARG A 25 -10.63 -4.28 -1.76
N ILE A 26 -9.74 -5.00 -2.44
CA ILE A 26 -8.66 -4.38 -3.21
C ILE A 26 -9.20 -4.03 -4.59
N VAL A 27 -8.87 -2.84 -5.07
CA VAL A 27 -9.25 -2.33 -6.39
C VAL A 27 -8.07 -1.68 -7.09
N ARG A 28 -7.96 -1.89 -8.40
CA ARG A 28 -7.12 -1.08 -9.27
C ARG A 28 -7.83 0.24 -9.53
N LEU A 29 -7.15 1.34 -9.38
CA LEU A 29 -7.78 2.64 -9.55
C LEU A 29 -8.15 2.93 -11.01
N CYS A 30 -7.43 2.34 -11.96
CA CYS A 30 -7.78 2.42 -13.39
C CYS A 30 -9.15 1.78 -13.71
N GLU A 31 -9.63 0.85 -12.90
CA GLU A 31 -10.97 0.24 -13.02
C GLU A 31 -12.04 1.04 -12.25
N ARG A 32 -11.64 2.04 -11.48
CA ARG A 32 -12.50 2.85 -10.61
C ARG A 32 -12.25 4.34 -10.78
N PRO A 33 -12.47 4.89 -12.01
CA PRO A 33 -12.26 6.32 -12.28
C PRO A 33 -13.11 7.23 -11.41
N ASP A 34 -14.24 6.73 -10.89
CA ASP A 34 -15.09 7.40 -9.92
C ASP A 34 -14.38 7.72 -8.59
N LEU A 35 -13.32 7.00 -8.24
CA LEU A 35 -12.53 7.21 -7.03
C LEU A 35 -11.32 8.14 -7.22
N LYS A 36 -11.02 8.61 -8.44
CA LYS A 36 -9.81 9.38 -8.77
C LYS A 36 -9.59 10.56 -7.81
N GLU A 37 -10.58 11.43 -7.68
CA GLU A 37 -10.48 12.62 -6.83
C GLU A 37 -10.29 12.27 -5.35
N LYS A 38 -11.07 11.31 -4.88
CA LYS A 38 -11.02 10.83 -3.49
C LYS A 38 -9.67 10.18 -3.16
N ALA A 39 -9.14 9.38 -4.09
CA ALA A 39 -7.84 8.73 -3.94
C ALA A 39 -6.70 9.76 -3.91
N ALA A 40 -6.70 10.72 -4.86
CA ALA A 40 -5.67 11.76 -4.91
C ALA A 40 -5.65 12.61 -3.63
N GLU A 41 -6.81 12.98 -3.11
CA GLU A 41 -6.92 13.69 -1.84
C GLU A 41 -6.43 12.84 -0.67
N TRP A 42 -6.80 11.55 -0.64
CA TRP A 42 -6.37 10.63 0.40
C TRP A 42 -4.85 10.47 0.41
N PHE A 43 -4.21 10.17 -0.72
CA PHE A 43 -2.76 10.05 -0.81
C PHE A 43 -2.05 11.36 -0.46
N SER A 44 -2.52 12.49 -0.96
CA SER A 44 -1.96 13.81 -0.63
C SER A 44 -2.00 14.10 0.87
N SER A 45 -3.06 13.68 1.56
CA SER A 45 -3.18 13.83 3.02
C SER A 45 -2.17 12.99 3.82
N LYS A 46 -1.53 11.98 3.20
CA LYS A 46 -0.57 11.08 3.88
C LYS A 46 0.89 11.47 3.63
N TRP A 47 1.23 12.02 2.47
CA TRP A 47 2.61 12.05 1.99
C TRP A 47 3.14 13.46 1.67
N ASN A 48 2.43 14.50 2.01
CA ASN A 48 2.85 15.90 1.72
C ASN A 48 3.24 16.15 0.25
N VAL A 49 2.64 15.39 -0.66
CA VAL A 49 2.74 15.57 -2.11
C VAL A 49 1.45 16.24 -2.57
N PRO A 50 1.51 17.27 -3.44
CA PRO A 50 0.32 17.98 -3.91
C PRO A 50 -0.72 17.04 -4.53
N LYS A 51 -2.01 17.27 -4.23
CA LYS A 51 -3.13 16.51 -4.82
C LYS A 51 -3.07 16.48 -6.36
N SER A 52 -2.65 17.59 -6.98
CA SER A 52 -2.50 17.69 -8.44
C SER A 52 -1.53 16.66 -9.02
N ALA A 53 -0.41 16.42 -8.34
CA ALA A 53 0.57 15.42 -8.77
C ALA A 53 -0.01 14.00 -8.72
N TYR A 54 -0.78 13.68 -7.68
CA TYR A 54 -1.52 12.41 -7.64
C TYR A 54 -2.58 12.31 -8.72
N LEU A 55 -3.34 13.37 -8.98
CA LEU A 55 -4.36 13.38 -10.03
C LEU A 55 -3.74 13.11 -11.41
N GLU A 56 -2.63 13.76 -11.75
CA GLU A 56 -1.91 13.56 -13.01
C GLU A 56 -1.43 12.10 -13.13
N SER A 57 -0.77 11.57 -12.10
CA SER A 57 -0.26 10.20 -12.11
C SER A 57 -1.39 9.15 -12.14
N ILE A 58 -2.49 9.37 -11.44
CA ILE A 58 -3.67 8.50 -11.49
C ILE A 58 -4.30 8.54 -12.87
N GLU A 59 -4.39 9.70 -13.50
CA GLU A 59 -4.97 9.87 -14.83
C GLU A 59 -4.12 9.16 -15.90
N GLU A 60 -2.80 9.25 -15.80
CA GLU A 60 -1.86 8.51 -16.64
C GLU A 60 -2.04 6.99 -16.52
N SER A 61 -2.35 6.48 -15.31
CA SER A 61 -2.58 5.06 -15.05
C SER A 61 -3.77 4.46 -15.80
N PHE A 62 -4.66 5.27 -16.37
CA PHE A 62 -5.79 4.77 -17.16
C PHE A 62 -5.38 4.29 -18.55
N SER A 63 -4.17 4.63 -19.01
CA SER A 63 -3.66 4.27 -20.33
C SER A 63 -2.28 3.61 -20.32
N ALA A 64 -1.63 3.52 -19.16
CA ALA A 64 -0.30 2.96 -18.99
C ALA A 64 -0.28 1.84 -17.93
N VAL A 65 0.69 0.93 -18.01
CA VAL A 65 0.94 -0.09 -16.97
C VAL A 65 1.63 0.55 -15.76
N VAL A 66 2.57 1.44 -16.01
CA VAL A 66 3.20 2.28 -14.99
C VAL A 66 3.03 3.73 -15.43
N PRO A 67 2.50 4.59 -14.58
CA PRO A 67 2.11 4.36 -13.18
C PRO A 67 0.86 3.50 -13.02
N SER A 68 0.73 2.86 -11.86
CA SER A 68 -0.47 2.15 -11.41
C SER A 68 -0.80 2.46 -9.95
N TRP A 69 -2.08 2.58 -9.63
CA TRP A 69 -2.52 2.93 -8.28
C TRP A 69 -3.56 1.95 -7.76
N TYR A 70 -3.43 1.60 -6.49
CA TYR A 70 -4.21 0.56 -5.82
C TYR A 70 -4.78 1.05 -4.51
N LEU A 71 -6.02 0.66 -4.22
CA LEU A 71 -6.69 0.97 -2.97
C LEU A 71 -7.20 -0.31 -2.32
N CYS A 72 -7.22 -0.33 -1.00
CA CYS A 72 -8.04 -1.26 -0.23
C CYS A 72 -9.19 -0.47 0.39
N LEU A 73 -10.40 -0.94 0.17
CA LEU A 73 -11.64 -0.32 0.63
C LEU A 73 -12.30 -1.17 1.71
N SER A 74 -12.90 -0.51 2.70
CA SER A 74 -13.89 -1.08 3.61
C SER A 74 -15.18 -0.29 3.45
N GLY A 75 -16.19 -0.91 2.82
CA GLY A 75 -17.32 -0.16 2.29
C GLY A 75 -16.85 0.92 1.30
N ASP A 76 -17.21 2.17 1.55
CA ASP A 76 -16.80 3.33 0.75
C ASP A 76 -15.54 4.02 1.27
N ARG A 77 -14.96 3.53 2.35
CA ARG A 77 -13.78 4.13 2.96
C ARG A 77 -12.49 3.55 2.39
N ILE A 78 -11.54 4.42 2.01
CA ILE A 78 -10.17 4.00 1.71
C ILE A 78 -9.46 3.71 3.03
N ILE A 79 -8.97 2.49 3.20
CA ILE A 79 -8.30 2.02 4.42
C ILE A 79 -6.82 1.74 4.22
N ALA A 80 -6.40 1.51 2.99
CA ALA A 80 -5.00 1.40 2.59
C ALA A 80 -4.83 1.70 1.11
N GLY A 81 -3.62 1.99 0.69
CA GLY A 81 -3.29 2.23 -0.71
C GLY A 81 -1.79 2.21 -0.95
N MET A 82 -1.42 2.09 -2.21
CA MET A 82 -0.06 2.25 -2.72
C MET A 82 -0.07 2.49 -4.22
N GLY A 83 1.04 2.97 -4.75
CA GLY A 83 1.27 3.13 -6.17
C GLY A 83 2.46 2.34 -6.66
N VAL A 84 2.56 2.20 -7.98
CA VAL A 84 3.76 1.77 -8.70
C VAL A 84 4.09 2.87 -9.70
N ILE A 85 5.27 3.45 -9.60
CA ILE A 85 5.73 4.56 -10.45
C ILE A 85 7.15 4.29 -10.96
N GLU A 86 7.58 5.05 -11.96
CA GLU A 86 8.92 4.88 -12.55
C GLU A 86 10.04 5.11 -11.53
N ASN A 87 9.95 6.18 -10.75
CA ASN A 87 10.97 6.54 -9.76
C ASN A 87 10.35 7.24 -8.55
N ASP A 88 10.59 6.70 -7.36
CA ASP A 88 10.12 7.25 -6.09
C ASP A 88 11.14 8.23 -5.48
N PHE A 89 11.50 9.27 -6.24
CA PHE A 89 12.37 10.39 -5.84
C PHE A 89 13.76 9.96 -5.33
N HIS A 90 14.50 9.19 -6.13
CA HIS A 90 15.86 8.78 -5.80
C HIS A 90 16.82 8.82 -7.00
N ASN A 91 18.13 8.81 -6.73
CA ASN A 91 19.21 8.97 -7.71
C ASN A 91 19.58 7.70 -8.51
N ARG A 92 18.78 6.64 -8.45
CA ARG A 92 19.01 5.37 -9.16
C ARG A 92 17.88 5.05 -10.14
N PRO A 93 17.84 5.72 -11.30
CA PRO A 93 16.78 5.51 -12.30
C PRO A 93 16.79 4.11 -12.94
N ASP A 94 17.87 3.35 -12.76
CA ASP A 94 17.99 1.95 -13.15
C ASP A 94 17.21 0.99 -12.24
N LEU A 95 16.84 1.41 -11.03
CA LEU A 95 16.05 0.63 -10.06
C LEU A 95 14.57 1.00 -10.19
N THR A 96 13.94 0.50 -11.23
CA THR A 96 12.57 0.84 -11.67
C THR A 96 11.78 -0.43 -12.03
N PRO A 97 10.42 -0.45 -11.91
CA PRO A 97 9.59 0.56 -11.26
C PRO A 97 9.56 0.41 -9.74
N ASN A 98 9.06 1.46 -9.06
CA ASN A 98 9.02 1.53 -7.61
C ASN A 98 7.60 1.42 -7.07
N VAL A 99 7.40 0.56 -6.06
CA VAL A 99 6.23 0.64 -5.18
C VAL A 99 6.42 1.84 -4.25
N CYS A 100 5.44 2.72 -4.19
CA CYS A 100 5.49 3.98 -3.46
C CYS A 100 4.20 4.26 -2.68
N ALA A 101 4.23 5.29 -1.86
CA ALA A 101 3.07 5.81 -1.12
C ALA A 101 2.30 4.75 -0.32
N VAL A 102 3.00 3.74 0.21
CA VAL A 102 2.43 2.63 0.98
C VAL A 102 1.86 3.13 2.30
N PHE A 103 0.55 3.10 2.46
CA PHE A 103 -0.09 3.55 3.69
C PHE A 103 -1.27 2.66 4.06
N THR A 104 -1.44 2.42 5.37
CA THR A 104 -2.62 1.78 5.96
C THR A 104 -3.11 2.65 7.10
N GLU A 105 -4.41 2.97 7.12
CA GLU A 105 -5.01 3.75 8.19
C GLU A 105 -4.74 3.11 9.56
N PRO A 106 -4.38 3.89 10.60
CA PRO A 106 -3.91 3.36 11.88
C PRO A 106 -4.86 2.33 12.51
N GLU A 107 -6.16 2.57 12.46
CA GLU A 107 -7.18 1.70 13.02
C GLU A 107 -7.37 0.37 12.26
N TYR A 108 -6.80 0.28 11.05
CA TYR A 108 -6.83 -0.93 10.21
C TYR A 108 -5.48 -1.65 10.14
N ARG A 109 -4.49 -1.23 10.94
CA ARG A 109 -3.20 -1.91 11.05
C ARG A 109 -3.34 -3.23 11.82
N ASN A 110 -2.35 -4.12 11.63
CA ASN A 110 -2.31 -5.46 12.25
C ASN A 110 -3.39 -6.46 11.76
N TRP A 111 -4.11 -6.14 10.68
CA TRP A 111 -5.05 -7.05 10.01
C TRP A 111 -4.48 -7.67 8.72
N GLY A 112 -3.17 -7.52 8.48
CA GLY A 112 -2.50 -8.06 7.29
C GLY A 112 -2.84 -7.35 5.97
N ILE A 113 -3.53 -6.20 6.03
CA ILE A 113 -4.02 -5.47 4.84
C ILE A 113 -2.87 -5.06 3.92
N CYS A 114 -1.82 -4.48 4.48
CA CYS A 114 -0.65 -4.05 3.69
C CYS A 114 0.00 -5.23 2.97
N GLY A 115 0.16 -6.37 3.64
CA GLY A 115 0.74 -7.58 3.03
C GLY A 115 -0.10 -8.13 1.88
N LYS A 116 -1.42 -8.17 2.04
CA LYS A 116 -2.34 -8.59 0.97
C LYS A 116 -2.29 -7.63 -0.23
N LEU A 117 -2.23 -6.32 0.05
CA LEU A 117 -2.14 -5.32 -1.00
C LEU A 117 -0.81 -5.40 -1.75
N LEU A 118 0.32 -5.57 -1.03
CA LEU A 118 1.65 -5.81 -1.63
C LEU A 118 1.66 -7.05 -2.52
N GLN A 119 1.10 -8.16 -2.04
CA GLN A 119 1.00 -9.39 -2.83
C GLN A 119 0.16 -9.17 -4.09
N PHE A 120 -0.99 -8.53 -3.98
CA PHE A 120 -1.84 -8.20 -5.12
C PHE A 120 -1.10 -7.35 -6.16
N VAL A 121 -0.38 -6.32 -5.73
CA VAL A 121 0.40 -5.44 -6.62
C VAL A 121 1.52 -6.20 -7.32
N CYS A 122 2.26 -7.07 -6.61
CA CYS A 122 3.30 -7.88 -7.21
C CYS A 122 2.75 -8.86 -8.26
N GLU A 123 1.61 -9.48 -7.98
CA GLU A 123 0.93 -10.38 -8.92
C GLU A 123 0.42 -9.63 -10.16
N ASP A 124 -0.21 -8.47 -9.96
CA ASP A 124 -0.74 -7.64 -11.04
C ASP A 124 0.37 -7.12 -11.97
N MET A 125 1.47 -6.65 -11.40
CA MET A 125 2.63 -6.22 -12.19
C MET A 125 3.27 -7.38 -12.95
N ARG A 126 3.38 -8.55 -12.34
CA ARG A 126 3.87 -9.76 -13.01
C ARG A 126 2.98 -10.17 -14.19
N GLU A 127 1.66 -10.11 -14.04
CA GLU A 127 0.71 -10.37 -15.13
C GLU A 127 0.87 -9.37 -16.28
N ALA A 128 1.28 -8.13 -15.97
CA ALA A 128 1.61 -7.10 -16.94
C ALA A 128 3.04 -7.23 -17.53
N GLY A 129 3.80 -8.26 -17.15
CA GLY A 129 5.16 -8.53 -17.65
C GLY A 129 6.28 -7.84 -16.87
N ILE A 130 6.00 -7.33 -15.67
CA ILE A 130 6.97 -6.68 -14.78
C ILE A 130 7.25 -7.61 -13.60
N ASP A 131 8.35 -8.36 -13.69
CA ASP A 131 8.71 -9.38 -12.69
C ASP A 131 9.51 -8.82 -11.51
N THR A 132 10.09 -7.63 -11.64
CA THR A 132 10.93 -7.03 -10.61
C THR A 132 10.39 -5.66 -10.22
N LEU A 133 10.21 -5.47 -8.91
CA LEU A 133 9.78 -4.22 -8.29
C LEU A 133 10.78 -3.79 -7.22
N TYR A 134 10.89 -2.49 -7.04
CA TYR A 134 11.73 -1.89 -6.00
C TYR A 134 10.87 -1.05 -5.06
N LEU A 135 11.34 -0.77 -3.85
CA LEU A 135 10.74 0.21 -2.94
C LEU A 135 11.79 0.81 -2.00
N LEU A 136 11.59 2.09 -1.68
CA LEU A 136 12.34 2.78 -0.63
C LEU A 136 11.63 2.65 0.71
N THR A 137 12.41 2.38 1.77
CA THR A 137 11.88 2.39 3.12
C THR A 137 12.97 2.48 4.17
N ASP A 138 12.65 3.08 5.32
CA ASP A 138 13.47 3.03 6.53
C ASP A 138 13.08 1.85 7.44
N HIS A 139 11.98 1.17 7.14
CA HIS A 139 11.55 0.00 7.90
C HIS A 139 12.46 -1.19 7.65
N THR A 140 12.80 -1.90 8.72
CA THR A 140 13.51 -3.18 8.68
C THR A 140 12.63 -4.28 9.27
N GLY A 141 12.65 -5.48 8.67
CA GLY A 141 11.87 -6.62 9.13
C GLY A 141 10.37 -6.60 8.77
N PHE A 142 9.90 -5.55 8.10
CA PHE A 142 8.49 -5.49 7.68
C PHE A 142 8.30 -6.10 6.29
N TYR A 143 8.96 -5.57 5.28
CA TYR A 143 8.80 -6.00 3.90
C TYR A 143 9.40 -7.39 3.63
N GLU A 144 10.42 -7.78 4.39
CA GLU A 144 11.02 -9.11 4.31
C GLU A 144 10.00 -10.24 4.56
N ARG A 145 8.98 -9.99 5.39
CA ARG A 145 7.88 -10.95 5.63
C ARG A 145 7.03 -11.22 4.40
N TYR A 146 7.11 -10.35 3.40
CA TYR A 146 6.35 -10.42 2.15
C TYR A 146 7.23 -10.70 0.93
N GLY A 147 8.43 -11.28 1.15
CA GLY A 147 9.32 -11.71 0.06
C GLY A 147 10.24 -10.62 -0.49
N TRP A 148 10.17 -9.40 0.05
CA TRP A 148 11.09 -8.33 -0.31
C TRP A 148 12.46 -8.53 0.35
N LYS A 149 13.53 -8.18 -0.36
CA LYS A 149 14.91 -8.30 0.14
C LYS A 149 15.61 -6.96 0.06
N TYR A 150 16.40 -6.65 1.10
CA TYR A 150 17.28 -5.49 1.03
C TYR A 150 18.25 -5.64 -0.15
N PHE A 151 18.38 -4.57 -0.94
CA PHE A 151 19.20 -4.57 -2.14
C PHE A 151 20.44 -3.69 -2.01
N CYS A 152 20.25 -2.37 -1.78
CA CYS A 152 21.36 -1.42 -1.64
C CYS A 152 20.89 -0.13 -0.94
N PRO A 153 21.83 0.72 -0.47
CA PRO A 153 21.47 2.09 -0.10
C PRO A 153 21.29 2.94 -1.36
N VAL A 154 20.37 3.90 -1.30
CA VAL A 154 20.15 4.90 -2.35
C VAL A 154 20.00 6.29 -1.73
N GLN A 155 20.30 7.34 -2.50
CA GLN A 155 20.10 8.70 -2.09
C GLN A 155 18.71 9.16 -2.51
N GLY A 156 17.84 9.46 -1.56
CA GLY A 156 16.58 10.14 -1.80
C GLY A 156 16.79 11.60 -2.19
N ASP A 157 15.92 12.13 -3.02
CA ASP A 157 16.01 13.52 -3.49
C ASP A 157 15.80 14.49 -2.32
N GLY A 158 16.81 15.32 -2.06
CA GLY A 158 16.79 16.28 -0.96
C GLY A 158 17.01 15.70 0.44
N GLU A 159 17.30 14.42 0.57
CA GLU A 159 17.60 13.76 1.83
C GLU A 159 19.10 13.81 2.13
N GLU A 160 19.48 14.03 3.41
CA GLU A 160 20.88 13.97 3.84
C GLU A 160 21.36 12.54 4.07
N LYS A 161 20.45 11.63 4.42
CA LYS A 161 20.76 10.23 4.73
C LYS A 161 20.38 9.32 3.58
N MET A 162 21.17 8.25 3.43
CA MET A 162 20.84 7.18 2.49
C MET A 162 19.61 6.41 2.98
N SER A 163 18.66 6.21 2.07
CA SER A 163 17.50 5.34 2.28
C SER A 163 17.82 3.90 1.86
N ARG A 164 17.00 2.97 2.32
CA ARG A 164 17.16 1.54 2.01
C ARG A 164 16.29 1.18 0.81
N MET A 165 16.90 0.68 -0.25
CA MET A 165 16.18 0.10 -1.38
C MET A 165 15.96 -1.39 -1.13
N TYR A 166 14.73 -1.83 -1.30
CA TYR A 166 14.33 -3.23 -1.32
C TYR A 166 13.92 -3.65 -2.73
N VAL A 167 14.08 -4.93 -3.01
CA VAL A 167 13.69 -5.54 -4.28
C VAL A 167 12.76 -6.73 -4.04
N HIS A 168 11.76 -6.88 -4.87
CA HIS A 168 10.94 -8.07 -5.00
C HIS A 168 11.05 -8.58 -6.43
N THR A 169 11.38 -9.85 -6.60
CA THR A 169 11.38 -10.52 -7.90
C THR A 169 10.39 -11.67 -7.85
N ALA A 170 9.46 -11.71 -8.77
CA ALA A 170 8.53 -12.82 -8.89
C ALA A 170 9.30 -14.11 -9.17
N GLU A 171 9.01 -15.17 -8.42
CA GLU A 171 9.58 -16.49 -8.71
C GLU A 171 9.05 -16.98 -10.06
N ALA A 172 9.94 -17.50 -10.90
CA ALA A 172 9.53 -18.13 -12.15
C ALA A 172 8.54 -19.25 -11.82
N ALA A 173 7.39 -19.26 -12.50
CA ALA A 173 6.45 -20.36 -12.39
C ALA A 173 7.14 -21.64 -12.88
N ASN A 174 7.34 -22.58 -11.94
CA ASN A 174 7.84 -23.91 -12.25
C ASN A 174 6.81 -24.73 -13.04
#